data_3d90b32bb93e76ec364b88287412f734
#
_entry.id   3d90b32bb93e76ec364b88287412f734
#
_cell.length_a   1.000
_cell.length_b   1.000
_cell.length_c   1.000
_cell.angle_alpha   90.00
_cell.angle_beta   90.00
_cell.angle_gamma   90.00
#
_symmetry.space_group_name_H-M   'P 1'
#
loop_
_entity.id
_entity.type
_entity.pdbx_description
1 polymer ?
#
loop_
_entity_poly.entity_id
_entity_poly.type
_entity_poly.pdbx_seq_one_letter_code
_entity_poly.pdbx_strand_id
1 'polypeptide(L)'
;MILPILVIAPSDHRGRGVFATEPIPAGTVIEISPVLELTATERTEVEKTILYNYIFEWKDGACIALGYLSLYNHAYNANCDYVMEYETDRMSITTLRDIEKGEELFINYNAIPDDATPIWFDAE
;
A
#
# COMPACT_ATOMS: atom_id res chain seq x y z
N MET A 1 -2.83 -11.32 7.14
CA MET A 1 -4.23 -11.61 6.74
C MET A 1 -4.57 -10.76 5.52
N ILE A 2 -4.99 -11.41 4.47
CA ILE A 2 -5.48 -10.73 3.27
C ILE A 2 -6.85 -11.32 2.99
N LEU A 3 -7.87 -10.47 2.89
CA LEU A 3 -9.22 -10.97 2.62
C LEU A 3 -9.27 -11.67 1.24
N PRO A 4 -10.00 -12.79 1.14
CA PRO A 4 -10.04 -13.56 -0.13
C PRO A 4 -10.78 -12.84 -1.26
N ILE A 5 -11.39 -11.70 -0.98
CA ILE A 5 -12.07 -10.88 -1.99
C ILE A 5 -11.15 -9.84 -2.63
N LEU A 6 -9.85 -9.94 -2.41
CA LEU A 6 -8.84 -9.10 -3.06
C LEU A 6 -8.13 -9.91 -4.14
N VAL A 7 -7.83 -9.28 -5.26
CA VAL A 7 -7.11 -9.92 -6.37
C VAL A 7 -6.10 -8.94 -6.95
N ILE A 8 -4.96 -9.49 -7.39
CA ILE A 8 -3.97 -8.72 -8.14
C ILE A 8 -4.30 -8.87 -9.62
N ALA A 9 -4.42 -7.76 -10.32
CA ALA A 9 -4.80 -7.75 -11.73
C ALA A 9 -4.15 -6.56 -12.44
N PRO A 10 -4.12 -6.58 -13.79
CA PRO A 10 -3.60 -5.44 -14.55
C PRO A 10 -4.40 -4.18 -14.24
N SER A 11 -3.68 -3.06 -14.10
CA SER A 11 -4.26 -1.77 -13.77
C SER A 11 -4.10 -0.81 -14.95
N ASP A 12 -5.09 0.05 -15.17
CA ASP A 12 -5.00 1.11 -16.17
C ASP A 12 -4.01 2.19 -15.76
N HIS A 13 -3.64 2.22 -14.48
CA HIS A 13 -2.77 3.26 -13.94
C HIS A 13 -1.32 2.88 -14.01
N ARG A 14 -0.97 1.69 -13.52
CA ARG A 14 0.43 1.35 -13.35
C ARG A 14 0.61 -0.15 -13.18
N GLY A 15 1.02 -0.83 -14.25
CA GLY A 15 1.33 -2.25 -14.20
C GLY A 15 0.19 -3.08 -13.60
N ARG A 16 0.39 -3.54 -12.37
CA ARG A 16 -0.59 -4.31 -11.61
C ARG A 16 -1.18 -3.45 -10.49
N GLY A 17 -2.34 -3.84 -10.02
CA GLY A 17 -2.97 -3.23 -8.85
C GLY A 17 -3.76 -4.25 -8.06
N VAL A 18 -4.39 -3.80 -6.98
CA VAL A 18 -5.23 -4.62 -6.12
C VAL A 18 -6.68 -4.24 -6.37
N PHE A 19 -7.51 -5.23 -6.63
CA PHE A 19 -8.93 -5.02 -6.98
C PHE A 19 -9.83 -5.81 -6.03
N ALA A 20 -11.02 -5.26 -5.80
CA ALA A 20 -12.07 -5.96 -5.05
C ALA A 20 -12.87 -6.86 -5.98
N THR A 21 -13.07 -8.11 -5.59
CA THR A 21 -13.91 -9.04 -6.35
C THR A 21 -15.36 -9.01 -5.90
N GLU A 22 -15.66 -8.35 -4.79
CA GLU A 22 -17.00 -8.18 -4.25
C GLU A 22 -17.08 -6.82 -3.55
N PRO A 23 -18.30 -6.29 -3.31
CA PRO A 23 -18.43 -5.03 -2.57
C PRO A 23 -17.83 -5.12 -1.17
N ILE A 24 -17.20 -4.04 -0.72
CA ILE A 24 -16.59 -3.97 0.62
C ILE A 24 -17.11 -2.71 1.33
N PRO A 25 -17.71 -2.84 2.51
CA PRO A 25 -18.16 -1.66 3.27
C PRO A 25 -17.01 -0.77 3.71
N ALA A 26 -17.26 0.52 3.85
CA ALA A 26 -16.31 1.46 4.43
C ALA A 26 -15.90 1.00 5.83
N GLY A 27 -14.65 1.28 6.20
CA GLY A 27 -14.14 0.94 7.52
C GLY A 27 -13.75 -0.52 7.71
N THR A 28 -13.63 -1.27 6.62
CA THR A 28 -13.25 -2.68 6.68
C THR A 28 -11.73 -2.81 6.59
N VAL A 29 -11.14 -3.56 7.53
CA VAL A 29 -9.72 -3.91 7.46
C VAL A 29 -9.59 -5.06 6.45
N ILE A 30 -8.90 -4.80 5.35
CA ILE A 30 -8.83 -5.76 4.24
C ILE A 30 -7.50 -6.50 4.17
N GLU A 31 -6.46 -5.96 4.80
CA GLU A 31 -5.16 -6.59 4.84
C GLU A 31 -4.41 -6.23 6.12
N ILE A 32 -3.76 -7.22 6.73
CA ILE A 32 -2.79 -7.03 7.80
C ILE A 32 -1.61 -7.91 7.44
N SER A 33 -0.44 -7.31 7.21
CA SER A 33 0.74 -8.06 6.75
C SER A 33 1.96 -7.68 7.54
N PRO A 34 2.82 -8.64 7.86
CA PRO A 34 4.07 -8.35 8.54
C PRO A 34 5.01 -7.59 7.62
N VAL A 35 5.97 -6.89 8.21
CA VAL A 35 6.99 -6.17 7.45
C VAL A 35 8.37 -6.66 7.85
N LEU A 36 9.32 -6.54 6.92
CA LEU A 36 10.74 -6.70 7.20
C LEU A 36 11.33 -5.31 7.33
N GLU A 37 11.88 -5.03 8.51
CA GLU A 37 12.49 -3.73 8.79
C GLU A 37 13.90 -3.67 8.21
N LEU A 38 14.19 -2.57 7.51
CA LEU A 38 15.50 -2.30 6.94
C LEU A 38 16.15 -1.14 7.68
N THR A 39 17.42 -1.27 8.00
CA THR A 39 18.20 -0.15 8.55
C THR A 39 18.40 0.92 7.49
N ALA A 40 18.86 2.11 7.90
CA ALA A 40 19.17 3.20 6.97
C ALA A 40 20.21 2.75 5.93
N THR A 41 21.22 1.98 6.36
CA THR A 41 22.24 1.47 5.46
C THR A 41 21.67 0.48 4.46
N GLU A 42 20.82 -0.46 4.93
CA GLU A 42 20.16 -1.43 4.06
C GLU A 42 19.23 -0.74 3.08
N ARG A 43 18.50 0.28 3.51
CA ARG A 43 17.64 1.07 2.65
C ARG A 43 18.43 1.67 1.48
N THR A 44 19.60 2.23 1.76
CA THR A 44 20.47 2.82 0.74
C THR A 44 20.81 1.79 -0.34
N GLU A 45 21.09 0.54 0.05
CA GLU A 45 21.40 -0.51 -0.92
C GLU A 45 20.17 -0.95 -1.71
N VAL A 46 19.03 -1.09 -1.04
CA VAL A 46 17.77 -1.50 -1.68
C VAL A 46 17.28 -0.44 -2.66
N GLU A 47 17.52 0.82 -2.38
CA GLU A 47 17.12 1.92 -3.27
C GLU A 47 17.84 1.90 -4.61
N LYS A 48 18.91 1.12 -4.74
CA LYS A 48 19.63 0.92 -6.00
C LYS A 48 18.99 -0.16 -6.87
N THR A 49 17.90 -0.75 -6.43
CA THR A 49 17.23 -1.87 -7.10
C THR A 49 15.79 -1.49 -7.45
N ILE A 50 15.10 -2.40 -8.15
CA ILE A 50 13.68 -2.22 -8.46
C ILE A 50 12.86 -2.06 -7.18
N LEU A 51 13.33 -2.56 -6.06
CA LEU A 51 12.61 -2.47 -4.78
C LEU A 51 12.43 -1.03 -4.29
N TYR A 52 13.17 -0.07 -4.87
CA TYR A 52 12.98 1.35 -4.56
C TYR A 52 11.51 1.78 -4.62
N ASN A 53 10.74 1.22 -5.56
CA ASN A 53 9.34 1.58 -5.76
C ASN A 53 8.38 0.82 -4.86
N TYR A 54 8.88 -0.10 -4.02
CA TYR A 54 8.04 -1.03 -3.25
C TYR A 54 8.28 -0.98 -1.76
N ILE A 55 9.18 -0.11 -1.29
CA ILE A 55 9.46 0.04 0.15
C ILE A 55 8.66 1.20 0.71
N PHE A 56 8.44 1.15 2.03
CA PHE A 56 7.78 2.23 2.77
C PHE A 56 8.78 2.79 3.78
N GLU A 57 8.62 4.06 4.14
CA GLU A 57 9.39 4.61 5.25
C GLU A 57 9.02 3.89 6.55
N TRP A 58 10.02 3.61 7.36
CA TRP A 58 9.83 2.89 8.61
C TRP A 58 10.89 3.33 9.60
N LYS A 59 10.46 4.09 10.63
CA LYS A 59 11.39 4.64 11.62
C LYS A 59 12.54 5.39 10.92
N ASP A 60 13.80 5.00 11.19
CA ASP A 60 14.98 5.65 10.59
C ASP A 60 15.39 5.00 9.26
N GLY A 61 14.71 3.99 8.81
CA GLY A 61 15.05 3.27 7.60
C GLY A 61 13.85 3.09 6.70
N ALA A 62 13.57 1.84 6.36
CA ALA A 62 12.45 1.48 5.50
C ALA A 62 11.90 0.13 5.91
N CYS A 63 10.85 -0.33 5.26
CA CYS A 63 10.37 -1.70 5.41
C CYS A 63 9.90 -2.26 4.09
N ILE A 64 9.91 -3.59 4.01
CA ILE A 64 9.30 -4.35 2.92
C ILE A 64 8.08 -5.04 3.50
N ALA A 65 6.91 -4.76 2.95
CA ALA A 65 5.67 -5.39 3.39
C ALA A 65 5.50 -6.74 2.71
N LEU A 66 5.18 -7.75 3.50
CA LEU A 66 5.05 -9.15 3.03
C LEU A 66 3.58 -9.47 2.77
N GLY A 67 3.04 -8.89 1.70
CA GLY A 67 1.65 -9.10 1.31
C GLY A 67 1.37 -8.33 0.04
N TYR A 68 0.13 -7.87 -0.14
CA TYR A 68 -0.24 -7.07 -1.30
C TYR A 68 0.11 -5.58 -1.13
N LEU A 69 0.50 -5.16 0.05
CA LEU A 69 0.67 -3.74 0.41
C LEU A 69 1.46 -2.94 -0.61
N SER A 70 2.57 -3.47 -1.12
CA SER A 70 3.40 -2.77 -2.09
C SER A 70 2.82 -2.76 -3.50
N LEU A 71 1.69 -3.42 -3.73
CA LEU A 71 1.05 -3.52 -5.03
C LEU A 71 -0.17 -2.62 -5.17
N TYR A 72 -0.62 -1.97 -4.10
CA TYR A 72 -1.66 -0.94 -4.19
C TYR A 72 -1.07 0.26 -4.90
N ASN A 73 -1.75 0.74 -5.93
CA ASN A 73 -1.31 1.93 -6.63
C ASN A 73 -1.63 3.18 -5.83
N HIS A 74 -0.91 4.26 -6.15
CA HIS A 74 -1.09 5.55 -5.50
C HIS A 74 -2.24 6.32 -6.13
N ALA A 75 -3.04 6.97 -5.31
CA ALA A 75 -3.97 8.00 -5.73
C ALA A 75 -4.07 9.04 -4.62
N TYR A 76 -4.07 10.31 -4.98
CA TYR A 76 -4.21 11.37 -3.97
C TYR A 76 -5.58 11.31 -3.30
N ASN A 77 -6.62 10.96 -4.05
CA ASN A 77 -7.95 10.72 -3.50
C ASN A 77 -8.15 9.21 -3.31
N ALA A 78 -7.35 8.61 -2.43
CA ALA A 78 -7.35 7.18 -2.22
C ALA A 78 -8.64 6.70 -1.56
N ASN A 79 -9.04 5.46 -1.90
CA ASN A 79 -10.21 4.82 -1.29
C ASN A 79 -9.84 3.91 -0.11
N CYS A 80 -8.56 3.78 0.18
CA CYS A 80 -8.06 3.03 1.32
C CYS A 80 -6.98 3.83 2.04
N ASP A 81 -6.75 3.47 3.29
CA ASP A 81 -5.71 4.04 4.13
C ASP A 81 -4.82 2.93 4.65
N TYR A 82 -3.54 3.22 4.86
CA TYR A 82 -2.64 2.25 5.48
C TYR A 82 -2.12 2.78 6.81
N VAL A 83 -1.89 1.86 7.72
CA VAL A 83 -1.43 2.17 9.08
C VAL A 83 -0.19 1.35 9.36
N MET A 84 0.85 2.03 9.85
CA MET A 84 2.10 1.40 10.27
C MET A 84 2.01 1.08 11.76
N GLU A 85 2.08 -0.19 12.11
CA GLU A 85 2.02 -0.64 13.49
C GLU A 85 3.43 -1.02 13.94
N TYR A 86 4.17 -0.02 14.41
CA TYR A 86 5.60 -0.16 14.72
C TYR A 86 5.87 -1.19 15.81
N GLU A 87 4.99 -1.28 16.81
CA GLU A 87 5.23 -2.18 17.95
C GLU A 87 5.09 -3.66 17.58
N THR A 88 4.36 -3.95 16.53
CA THR A 88 4.11 -5.33 16.09
C THR A 88 4.73 -5.65 14.75
N ASP A 89 5.48 -4.72 14.16
CA ASP A 89 6.15 -4.86 12.86
C ASP A 89 5.20 -5.35 11.77
N ARG A 90 4.08 -4.64 11.63
CA ARG A 90 3.09 -4.95 10.58
C ARG A 90 2.42 -3.69 10.07
N MET A 91 1.79 -3.81 8.92
CA MET A 91 0.99 -2.75 8.31
C MET A 91 -0.40 -3.28 8.03
N SER A 92 -1.39 -2.40 8.08
CA SER A 92 -2.77 -2.77 7.75
C SER A 92 -3.36 -1.79 6.73
N ILE A 93 -4.36 -2.26 6.00
CA ILE A 93 -5.13 -1.48 5.03
C ILE A 93 -6.59 -1.50 5.44
N THR A 94 -7.22 -0.32 5.47
CA THR A 94 -8.63 -0.16 5.81
C THR A 94 -9.31 0.66 4.71
N THR A 95 -10.53 0.26 4.32
CA THR A 95 -11.30 1.02 3.34
C THR A 95 -11.82 2.31 3.95
N LEU A 96 -11.78 3.40 3.19
CA LEU A 96 -12.24 4.73 3.63
C LEU A 96 -13.68 5.00 3.22
N ARG A 97 -14.18 4.28 2.22
CA ARG A 97 -15.55 4.39 1.73
C ARG A 97 -16.00 3.05 1.21
N ASP A 98 -17.27 2.93 0.85
CA ASP A 98 -17.79 1.71 0.26
C ASP A 98 -17.09 1.45 -1.08
N ILE A 99 -16.69 0.21 -1.28
CA ILE A 99 -15.99 -0.24 -2.48
C ILE A 99 -16.95 -1.08 -3.31
N GLU A 100 -16.98 -0.84 -4.61
CA GLU A 100 -17.81 -1.62 -5.51
C GLU A 100 -17.04 -2.83 -6.05
N LYS A 101 -17.76 -3.86 -6.45
CA LYS A 101 -17.17 -5.01 -7.12
C LYS A 101 -16.41 -4.56 -8.36
N GLY A 102 -15.16 -5.00 -8.51
CA GLY A 102 -14.30 -4.66 -9.64
C GLY A 102 -13.55 -3.35 -9.48
N GLU A 103 -13.76 -2.63 -8.40
CA GLU A 103 -13.07 -1.37 -8.16
C GLU A 103 -11.62 -1.61 -7.77
N GLU A 104 -10.70 -0.80 -8.31
CA GLU A 104 -9.31 -0.83 -7.89
C GLU A 104 -9.16 -0.13 -6.54
N LEU A 105 -8.29 -0.69 -5.70
CA LEU A 105 -8.01 -0.17 -4.36
C LEU A 105 -6.70 0.61 -4.41
N PHE A 106 -6.73 1.84 -3.89
CA PHE A 106 -5.61 2.77 -3.90
C PHE A 106 -5.26 3.18 -2.49
N ILE A 107 -4.00 3.48 -2.28
CA ILE A 107 -3.54 4.15 -1.05
C ILE A 107 -2.85 5.44 -1.46
N ASN A 108 -2.76 6.40 -0.54
CA ASN A 108 -1.96 7.60 -0.77
C ASN A 108 -0.58 7.36 -0.18
N TYR A 109 0.46 7.35 -1.03
CA TYR A 109 1.83 7.06 -0.59
C TYR A 109 2.36 8.10 0.41
N ASN A 110 1.68 9.22 0.55
CA ASN A 110 2.00 10.22 1.59
C ASN A 110 1.45 9.82 2.97
N ALA A 111 0.83 8.64 3.08
CA ALA A 111 0.29 8.09 4.32
C ALA A 111 -0.90 8.87 4.89
N ILE A 112 -1.34 9.93 4.22
CA ILE A 112 -2.48 10.74 4.64
C ILE A 112 -3.43 10.83 3.47
N PRO A 113 -4.67 10.32 3.60
CA PRO A 113 -5.65 10.41 2.51
C PRO A 113 -5.83 11.85 2.05
N ASP A 114 -5.93 12.04 0.74
CA ASP A 114 -6.10 13.35 0.09
C ASP A 114 -4.90 14.30 0.22
N ASP A 115 -3.76 13.84 0.75
CA ASP A 115 -2.53 14.63 0.76
C ASP A 115 -1.99 14.71 -0.68
N ALA A 116 -1.92 15.91 -1.24
CA ALA A 116 -1.51 16.13 -2.63
C ALA A 116 0.00 16.40 -2.78
N THR A 117 0.79 16.19 -1.74
CA THR A 117 2.24 16.35 -1.81
C THR A 117 2.81 15.42 -2.87
N PRO A 118 3.66 15.91 -3.81
CA PRO A 118 4.26 15.03 -4.81
C PRO A 118 5.06 13.90 -4.17
N ILE A 119 4.91 12.69 -4.71
CA ILE A 119 5.67 11.52 -4.25
C ILE A 119 7.01 11.46 -4.97
N TRP A 120 7.92 10.60 -4.49
CA TRP A 120 9.30 10.53 -4.97
C TRP A 120 9.46 9.86 -6.34
N PHE A 121 8.39 9.31 -6.90
CA PHE A 121 8.40 8.74 -8.24
C PHE A 121 7.06 9.00 -8.92
N ASP A 122 7.05 8.88 -10.23
CA ASP A 122 5.83 9.07 -11.03
C ASP A 122 4.91 7.87 -10.83
N ALA A 123 3.79 8.07 -10.15
CA ALA A 123 2.84 7.02 -9.82
C ALA A 123 1.58 7.08 -10.68
N GLU A 124 1.52 8.02 -11.62
CA GLU A 124 0.36 8.16 -12.48
C GLU A 124 0.64 7.78 -13.91
#